data_70717015efceeba112939723c73d0127
#
_entry.id   70717015efceeba112939723c73d0127
#
_cell.length_a   1.000
_cell.length_b   1.000
_cell.length_c   1.000
_cell.angle_alpha   90.00
_cell.angle_beta   90.00
_cell.angle_gamma   90.00
#
_symmetry.space_group_name_H-M   'P 1'
#
loop_
_entity.id
_entity.type
_entity.pdbx_description
1 polymer ?
#
loop_
_entity_poly.entity_id
_entity_poly.type
_entity_poly.pdbx_seq_one_letter_code
_entity_poly.pdbx_strand_id
1 'polypeptide(L)'
;MNRPTHERINPLTSSRNVPVTALLWLCCLLATLTVRGGDSRTGSHDLKTPASKSDGWSLRPLSIPEVPWVAGLPQATNPIDSFIVDKLRANGLRPSPEADRRTLIRRLHFDLHGLPPGPDDIERFIGDGDPKAYEHLVDRLLASPRYGERWARHWLDVVHYGETHGYDKDQPRPNAWPYRDYVIRSLNGDKPYWRFIQEQVAGDVLFPGTRDGFEALGFLAAGPWDLIGHVEVPETKTDGKVARHLDRDDMAVNTLQTFNSITVQCAQCHDHKFDPVSQEAYYRIQAVFAAVDRADKQIDLDPEVAARRRDLGSRGEQDKEIDRLSK
;
A
#
# COMPACT_ATOMS: atom_id res chain seq x y z
N MET A 1 -4.26 -22.63 -38.43
CA MET A 1 -5.62 -22.27 -38.05
C MET A 1 -6.16 -23.31 -37.10
N ASN A 2 -5.89 -23.20 -35.81
CA ASN A 2 -6.53 -24.02 -34.77
C ASN A 2 -6.56 -23.15 -33.52
N ARG A 3 -7.76 -22.82 -33.06
CA ARG A 3 -8.00 -22.14 -31.78
C ARG A 3 -7.93 -23.19 -30.66
N PRO A 4 -7.27 -22.92 -29.55
CA PRO A 4 -7.38 -23.78 -28.38
C PRO A 4 -8.68 -23.50 -27.65
N THR A 5 -9.40 -24.56 -27.31
CA THR A 5 -10.62 -24.59 -26.52
C THR A 5 -10.31 -24.24 -25.06
N HIS A 6 -10.99 -23.22 -24.54
CA HIS A 6 -10.95 -22.85 -23.13
C HIS A 6 -11.74 -23.88 -22.29
N GLU A 7 -11.06 -24.68 -21.52
CA GLU A 7 -11.66 -25.41 -20.40
C GLU A 7 -11.97 -24.44 -19.25
N ARG A 8 -13.24 -24.44 -18.85
CA ARG A 8 -13.73 -23.63 -17.72
C ARG A 8 -13.47 -24.38 -16.42
N ILE A 9 -12.66 -23.81 -15.57
CA ILE A 9 -12.52 -24.25 -14.18
C ILE A 9 -13.65 -23.62 -13.37
N ASN A 10 -14.50 -24.44 -12.74
CA ASN A 10 -15.62 -24.01 -11.90
C ASN A 10 -15.11 -23.47 -10.56
N PRO A 11 -15.59 -22.30 -10.10
CA PRO A 11 -15.32 -21.83 -8.75
C PRO A 11 -16.25 -22.50 -7.74
N LEU A 12 -15.66 -23.13 -6.73
CA LEU A 12 -16.38 -23.56 -5.53
C LEU A 12 -16.74 -22.34 -4.69
N THR A 13 -18.01 -21.97 -4.70
CA THR A 13 -18.57 -20.92 -3.84
C THR A 13 -18.77 -21.46 -2.43
N SER A 14 -18.04 -20.91 -1.47
CA SER A 14 -18.41 -20.97 -0.05
C SER A 14 -18.46 -19.53 0.48
N SER A 15 -19.63 -18.92 0.43
CA SER A 15 -19.89 -17.64 1.07
C SER A 15 -20.19 -17.87 2.55
N ARG A 16 -19.24 -17.59 3.42
CA ARG A 16 -19.53 -17.35 4.84
C ARG A 16 -19.57 -15.84 5.07
N ASN A 17 -20.77 -15.34 5.30
CA ASN A 17 -21.00 -13.96 5.71
C ASN A 17 -20.41 -13.71 7.10
N VAL A 18 -19.31 -12.99 7.18
CA VAL A 18 -18.78 -12.42 8.44
C VAL A 18 -19.33 -11.01 8.57
N PRO A 19 -19.90 -10.62 9.73
CA PRO A 19 -20.50 -9.30 9.89
C PRO A 19 -19.46 -8.18 9.77
N VAL A 20 -19.81 -7.19 8.96
CA VAL A 20 -19.02 -6.01 8.56
C VAL A 20 -18.44 -5.19 9.73
N THR A 21 -18.91 -5.41 10.95
CA THR A 21 -18.49 -4.68 12.15
C THR A 21 -17.07 -5.00 12.63
N ALA A 22 -16.48 -6.11 12.23
CA ALA A 22 -15.15 -6.52 12.69
C ALA A 22 -13.99 -5.75 12.02
N LEU A 23 -14.15 -5.32 10.75
CA LEU A 23 -13.09 -4.65 10.01
C LEU A 23 -13.01 -3.14 10.30
N LEU A 24 -14.12 -2.50 10.66
CA LEU A 24 -14.17 -1.09 11.07
C LEU A 24 -13.38 -0.81 12.36
N TRP A 25 -13.16 -1.83 13.19
CA TRP A 25 -12.43 -1.70 14.45
C TRP A 25 -10.91 -1.70 14.28
N LEU A 26 -10.37 -2.19 13.16
CA LEU A 26 -8.92 -2.26 12.96
C LEU A 26 -8.31 -0.87 12.70
N CYS A 27 -8.97 -0.03 11.92
CA CYS A 27 -8.51 1.35 11.70
C CYS A 27 -8.70 2.24 12.94
N CYS A 28 -9.69 1.95 13.80
CA CYS A 28 -9.92 2.67 15.05
C CYS A 28 -9.08 2.13 16.22
N LEU A 29 -8.71 0.84 16.23
CA LEU A 29 -7.90 0.23 17.30
C LEU A 29 -6.43 0.64 17.26
N LEU A 30 -5.92 1.07 16.13
CA LEU A 30 -4.58 1.67 16.03
C LEU A 30 -4.51 3.10 16.61
N ALA A 31 -5.66 3.75 16.80
CA ALA A 31 -5.75 5.13 17.33
C ALA A 31 -6.05 5.23 18.84
N THR A 32 -6.50 4.13 19.50
CA THR A 32 -6.95 4.20 20.91
C THR A 32 -6.53 2.98 21.72
N LEU A 33 -5.25 2.65 21.80
CA LEU A 33 -4.73 1.77 22.86
C LEU A 33 -4.52 2.55 24.16
N THR A 34 -5.60 3.04 24.74
CA THR A 34 -5.67 3.36 26.17
C THR A 34 -6.52 2.28 26.85
N VAL A 35 -5.85 1.25 27.32
CA VAL A 35 -6.47 0.21 28.16
C VAL A 35 -6.78 0.80 29.54
N ARG A 36 -8.05 0.90 29.87
CA ARG A 36 -8.52 1.03 31.25
C ARG A 36 -9.02 -0.34 31.70
N GLY A 37 -8.43 -0.80 32.81
CA GLY A 37 -8.62 -2.13 33.34
C GLY A 37 -10.00 -2.39 33.93
N GLY A 38 -10.40 -3.64 33.90
CA GLY A 38 -11.48 -4.26 34.65
C GLY A 38 -11.08 -5.71 34.99
N ASP A 39 -11.06 -6.00 36.26
CA ASP A 39 -10.54 -7.13 37.00
C ASP A 39 -11.26 -8.45 36.69
N SER A 40 -10.52 -9.53 36.37
CA SER A 40 -10.73 -10.89 36.93
C SER A 40 -9.73 -11.92 36.39
N ARG A 41 -8.84 -12.32 37.26
CA ARG A 41 -8.19 -13.64 37.44
C ARG A 41 -7.89 -14.48 36.21
N THR A 42 -6.64 -14.41 35.73
CA THR A 42 -5.76 -15.59 35.46
C THR A 42 -4.33 -15.09 35.26
N GLY A 43 -3.35 -15.80 35.77
CA GLY A 43 -1.91 -15.68 35.78
C GLY A 43 -1.30 -14.44 35.11
N SER A 44 -0.78 -13.53 35.90
CA SER A 44 0.07 -12.45 35.42
C SER A 44 1.40 -13.03 34.91
N HIS A 45 1.49 -13.31 33.63
CA HIS A 45 2.77 -13.19 32.95
C HIS A 45 3.07 -11.68 32.87
N ASP A 46 3.88 -11.20 33.79
CA ASP A 46 4.52 -9.90 33.69
C ASP A 46 5.25 -9.87 32.33
N LEU A 47 4.62 -9.26 31.36
CA LEU A 47 5.26 -8.85 30.11
C LEU A 47 6.31 -7.80 30.50
N LYS A 48 7.49 -8.24 30.93
CA LYS A 48 8.66 -7.40 31.02
C LYS A 48 8.95 -6.92 29.61
N THR A 49 8.39 -5.77 29.25
CA THR A 49 8.82 -5.02 28.08
C THR A 49 10.34 -4.92 28.19
N PRO A 50 11.11 -5.45 27.23
CA PRO A 50 12.54 -5.27 27.26
C PRO A 50 12.77 -3.76 27.31
N ALA A 51 13.46 -3.28 28.31
CA ALA A 51 13.83 -1.87 28.38
C ALA A 51 14.72 -1.59 27.17
N SER A 52 14.10 -1.13 26.08
CA SER A 52 14.78 -0.65 24.90
C SER A 52 15.70 0.48 25.34
N LYS A 53 17.00 0.35 25.08
CA LYS A 53 18.00 1.41 25.27
C LYS A 53 17.74 2.60 24.35
N SER A 54 16.81 2.50 23.42
CA SER A 54 16.28 3.61 22.64
C SER A 54 15.18 4.27 23.46
N ASP A 55 15.19 5.58 23.55
CA ASP A 55 14.22 6.43 24.28
C ASP A 55 12.78 6.31 23.73
N GLY A 56 12.51 5.37 22.82
CA GLY A 56 11.20 5.11 22.23
C GLY A 56 10.57 6.36 21.57
N TRP A 57 11.39 7.29 21.10
CA TRP A 57 10.94 8.56 20.55
C TRP A 57 9.93 8.41 19.41
N SER A 58 10.12 7.38 18.57
CA SER A 58 9.25 7.06 17.42
C SER A 58 7.84 6.59 17.83
N LEU A 59 7.65 6.17 19.09
CA LEU A 59 6.38 5.70 19.64
C LEU A 59 5.69 6.76 20.51
N ARG A 60 6.30 7.94 20.67
CA ARG A 60 5.68 9.04 21.42
C ARG A 60 4.57 9.71 20.57
N PRO A 61 3.53 10.24 21.20
CA PRO A 61 2.55 11.05 20.50
C PRO A 61 3.21 12.17 19.73
N LEU A 62 2.72 12.45 18.51
CA LEU A 62 3.22 13.55 17.69
C LEU A 62 3.01 14.88 18.41
N SER A 63 4.04 15.71 18.43
CA SER A 63 3.98 17.08 18.89
C SER A 63 4.48 18.01 17.79
N ILE A 64 3.91 19.22 17.71
CA ILE A 64 4.38 20.24 16.79
C ILE A 64 5.61 20.90 17.43
N PRO A 65 6.82 20.75 16.85
CA PRO A 65 8.00 21.38 17.40
C PRO A 65 7.97 22.89 17.15
N GLU A 66 8.58 23.66 18.04
CA GLU A 66 8.85 25.09 17.75
C GLU A 66 9.83 25.20 16.59
N VAL A 67 9.48 26.04 15.60
CA VAL A 67 10.36 26.32 14.47
C VAL A 67 11.52 27.19 14.97
N PRO A 68 12.78 26.78 14.83
CA PRO A 68 13.92 27.57 15.28
C PRO A 68 13.94 28.93 14.60
N TRP A 69 14.15 29.97 15.39
CA TRP A 69 14.45 31.29 14.81
C TRP A 69 15.89 31.35 14.32
N VAL A 70 16.07 31.64 13.04
CA VAL A 70 17.40 31.71 12.42
C VAL A 70 17.66 33.10 11.85
N ALA A 71 18.60 33.83 12.43
CA ALA A 71 18.96 35.16 11.97
C ALA A 71 19.36 35.17 10.48
N GLY A 72 18.80 36.10 9.68
CA GLY A 72 19.13 36.23 8.26
C GLY A 72 18.42 35.25 7.34
N LEU A 73 17.54 34.34 7.86
CA LEU A 73 16.55 33.64 7.08
C LEU A 73 15.22 34.39 7.13
N PRO A 74 14.61 34.75 6.00
CA PRO A 74 13.25 35.28 6.01
C PRO A 74 12.30 34.28 6.66
N GLN A 75 11.57 34.70 7.69
CA GLN A 75 10.60 33.83 8.41
C GLN A 75 9.44 33.36 7.52
N ALA A 76 9.27 33.90 6.34
CA ALA A 76 8.26 33.51 5.36
C ALA A 76 8.71 32.33 4.47
N THR A 77 9.94 31.86 4.61
CA THR A 77 10.46 30.70 3.89
C THR A 77 10.03 29.42 4.61
N ASN A 78 10.16 28.30 3.95
CA ASN A 78 9.77 26.98 4.44
C ASN A 78 10.32 26.71 5.87
N PRO A 79 9.48 26.31 6.85
CA PRO A 79 9.94 25.96 8.20
C PRO A 79 11.04 24.91 8.24
N ILE A 80 11.08 23.99 7.26
CA ILE A 80 12.12 22.97 7.14
C ILE A 80 13.50 23.61 7.01
N ASP A 81 13.62 24.70 6.26
CA ASP A 81 14.88 25.41 6.09
C ASP A 81 15.41 25.95 7.43
N SER A 82 14.53 26.39 8.33
CA SER A 82 14.93 26.82 9.67
C SER A 82 15.58 25.71 10.47
N PHE A 83 15.01 24.51 10.47
CA PHE A 83 15.61 23.34 11.14
C PHE A 83 16.95 22.93 10.50
N ILE A 84 17.03 22.94 9.18
CA ILE A 84 18.26 22.59 8.46
C ILE A 84 19.36 23.59 8.75
N VAL A 85 19.08 24.89 8.63
CA VAL A 85 20.10 25.93 8.83
C VAL A 85 20.52 26.02 10.30
N ASP A 86 19.61 25.85 11.25
CA ASP A 86 19.95 25.77 12.67
C ASP A 86 20.96 24.63 12.92
N LYS A 87 20.67 23.45 12.39
CA LYS A 87 21.55 22.29 12.52
C LYS A 87 22.91 22.50 11.84
N LEU A 88 22.94 23.11 10.66
CA LEU A 88 24.18 23.43 9.96
C LEU A 88 25.03 24.38 10.80
N ARG A 89 24.43 25.45 11.33
CA ARG A 89 25.13 26.46 12.17
C ARG A 89 25.68 25.84 13.45
N ALA A 90 24.91 24.99 14.11
CA ALA A 90 25.37 24.27 15.30
C ALA A 90 26.62 23.42 15.03
N ASN A 91 26.86 23.04 13.77
CA ASN A 91 28.06 22.30 13.35
C ASN A 91 29.08 23.16 12.60
N GLY A 92 28.98 24.50 12.66
CA GLY A 92 29.92 25.44 11.98
C GLY A 92 29.84 25.42 10.46
N LEU A 93 28.74 24.86 9.90
CA LEU A 93 28.53 24.74 8.45
C LEU A 93 27.60 25.84 7.93
N ARG A 94 27.63 26.03 6.61
CA ARG A 94 26.74 26.91 5.88
C ARG A 94 26.08 26.17 4.73
N PRO A 95 24.85 26.57 4.31
CA PRO A 95 24.28 26.06 3.07
C PRO A 95 25.20 26.34 1.89
N SER A 96 25.26 25.44 0.93
CA SER A 96 25.90 25.69 -0.35
C SER A 96 25.16 26.78 -1.13
N PRO A 97 25.83 27.52 -2.02
CA PRO A 97 25.15 28.43 -2.95
C PRO A 97 24.08 27.67 -3.77
N GLU A 98 23.08 28.41 -4.21
CA GLU A 98 22.08 27.89 -5.14
C GLU A 98 22.76 27.35 -6.42
N ALA A 99 22.26 26.23 -6.93
CA ALA A 99 22.74 25.64 -8.15
C ALA A 99 22.33 26.51 -9.37
N ASP A 100 23.13 26.46 -10.45
CA ASP A 100 22.77 27.10 -11.70
C ASP A 100 21.50 26.49 -12.32
N ARG A 101 20.83 27.26 -13.21
CA ARG A 101 19.55 26.87 -13.81
C ARG A 101 19.61 25.53 -14.57
N ARG A 102 20.72 25.22 -15.24
CA ARG A 102 20.90 23.96 -15.96
C ARG A 102 20.95 22.78 -14.99
N THR A 103 21.62 22.95 -13.88
CA THR A 103 21.65 21.96 -12.79
C THR A 103 20.28 21.80 -12.13
N LEU A 104 19.56 22.90 -11.87
CA LEU A 104 18.22 22.86 -11.26
C LEU A 104 17.21 22.11 -12.12
N ILE A 105 17.09 22.44 -13.42
CA ILE A 105 16.15 21.75 -14.31
C ILE A 105 16.49 20.27 -14.43
N ARG A 106 17.77 19.92 -14.52
CA ARG A 106 18.20 18.52 -14.58
C ARG A 106 17.77 17.77 -13.30
N ARG A 107 18.00 18.31 -12.12
CA ARG A 107 17.60 17.70 -10.84
C ARG A 107 16.10 17.51 -10.78
N LEU A 108 15.30 18.55 -11.04
CA LEU A 108 13.85 18.46 -11.01
C LEU A 108 13.29 17.39 -11.95
N HIS A 109 13.82 17.30 -13.17
CA HIS A 109 13.37 16.28 -14.13
C HIS A 109 13.69 14.87 -13.64
N PHE A 110 14.88 14.62 -13.07
CA PHE A 110 15.20 13.30 -12.52
C PHE A 110 14.39 12.98 -11.27
N ASP A 111 14.15 13.94 -10.41
CA ASP A 111 13.39 13.73 -9.17
C ASP A 111 11.91 13.48 -9.46
N LEU A 112 11.29 14.30 -10.33
CA LEU A 112 9.86 14.25 -10.59
C LEU A 112 9.44 13.31 -11.73
N HIS A 113 10.27 13.15 -12.75
CA HIS A 113 9.96 12.31 -13.92
C HIS A 113 10.88 11.09 -14.08
N GLY A 114 12.04 11.08 -13.42
CA GLY A 114 13.05 10.02 -13.57
C GLY A 114 13.75 10.03 -14.93
N LEU A 115 13.59 11.09 -15.72
CA LEU A 115 14.11 11.25 -17.06
C LEU A 115 14.86 12.58 -17.21
N PRO A 116 15.85 12.70 -18.12
CA PRO A 116 16.50 13.98 -18.38
C PRO A 116 15.53 14.96 -19.06
N PRO A 117 15.73 16.30 -18.86
CA PRO A 117 15.01 17.30 -19.64
C PRO A 117 15.40 17.27 -21.12
N GLY A 118 14.47 17.64 -21.99
CA GLY A 118 14.75 17.87 -23.40
C GLY A 118 15.63 19.13 -23.62
N PRO A 119 16.39 19.20 -24.72
CA PRO A 119 17.20 20.40 -25.02
C PRO A 119 16.38 21.70 -25.02
N ASP A 120 15.20 21.67 -25.64
CA ASP A 120 14.33 22.83 -25.74
C ASP A 120 13.79 23.27 -24.37
N ASP A 121 13.53 22.33 -23.45
CA ASP A 121 13.12 22.63 -22.09
C ASP A 121 14.22 23.31 -21.30
N ILE A 122 15.47 22.86 -21.52
CA ILE A 122 16.65 23.45 -20.89
C ILE A 122 16.82 24.90 -21.34
N GLU A 123 16.85 25.14 -22.65
CA GLU A 123 17.04 26.51 -23.20
C GLU A 123 15.91 27.45 -22.80
N ARG A 124 14.66 26.96 -22.79
CA ARG A 124 13.50 27.74 -22.34
C ARG A 124 13.65 28.16 -20.87
N PHE A 125 14.02 27.23 -19.98
CA PHE A 125 14.17 27.53 -18.55
C PHE A 125 15.37 28.43 -18.26
N ILE A 126 16.50 28.25 -18.97
CA ILE A 126 17.68 29.11 -18.81
C ILE A 126 17.37 30.55 -19.26
N GLY A 127 16.66 30.71 -20.37
CA GLY A 127 16.29 31.99 -20.95
C GLY A 127 15.10 32.70 -20.28
N ASP A 128 14.39 32.01 -19.37
CA ASP A 128 13.20 32.56 -18.71
C ASP A 128 13.59 33.61 -17.68
N GLY A 129 13.19 34.85 -17.90
CA GLY A 129 13.44 35.99 -17.00
C GLY A 129 12.46 36.12 -15.84
N ASP A 130 11.44 35.28 -15.75
CA ASP A 130 10.44 35.35 -14.70
C ASP A 130 11.07 34.98 -13.34
N PRO A 131 10.90 35.81 -12.29
CA PRO A 131 11.33 35.49 -10.92
C PRO A 131 10.75 34.16 -10.40
N LYS A 132 9.59 33.73 -10.92
CA LYS A 132 8.89 32.47 -10.58
C LYS A 132 9.13 31.34 -11.57
N ALA A 133 10.12 31.46 -12.44
CA ALA A 133 10.41 30.44 -13.46
C ALA A 133 10.64 29.04 -12.86
N TYR A 134 11.23 28.97 -11.65
CA TYR A 134 11.48 27.72 -10.96
C TYR A 134 10.17 27.08 -10.47
N GLU A 135 9.32 27.84 -9.82
CA GLU A 135 8.00 27.39 -9.35
C GLU A 135 7.12 26.96 -10.52
N HIS A 136 7.09 27.72 -11.60
CA HIS A 136 6.35 27.36 -12.82
C HIS A 136 6.89 26.07 -13.45
N LEU A 137 8.20 25.82 -13.38
CA LEU A 137 8.79 24.57 -13.83
C LEU A 137 8.32 23.41 -12.94
N VAL A 138 8.33 23.56 -11.62
CA VAL A 138 7.87 22.55 -10.67
C VAL A 138 6.40 22.20 -10.92
N ASP A 139 5.52 23.20 -11.01
CA ASP A 139 4.09 23.01 -11.25
C ASP A 139 3.83 22.25 -12.56
N ARG A 140 4.55 22.61 -13.62
CA ARG A 140 4.44 21.93 -14.91
C ARG A 140 4.87 20.47 -14.85
N LEU A 141 5.94 20.16 -14.10
CA LEU A 141 6.41 18.79 -13.96
C LEU A 141 5.47 17.96 -13.08
N LEU A 142 4.93 18.54 -12.00
CA LEU A 142 3.94 17.89 -11.14
C LEU A 142 2.62 17.60 -11.89
N ALA A 143 2.19 18.47 -12.79
CA ALA A 143 1.00 18.30 -13.62
C ALA A 143 1.18 17.26 -14.73
N SER A 144 2.40 16.77 -14.98
CA SER A 144 2.67 15.77 -16.01
C SER A 144 2.31 14.37 -15.54
N PRO A 145 1.68 13.52 -16.39
CA PRO A 145 1.41 12.12 -16.05
C PRO A 145 2.68 11.33 -15.69
N ARG A 146 3.84 11.76 -16.14
CA ARG A 146 5.14 11.14 -15.82
C ARG A 146 5.51 11.23 -14.36
N TYR A 147 4.94 12.19 -13.62
CA TYR A 147 5.11 12.29 -12.17
C TYR A 147 4.60 11.02 -11.47
N GLY A 148 3.36 10.63 -11.74
CA GLY A 148 2.80 9.39 -11.18
C GLY A 148 3.54 8.15 -11.61
N GLU A 149 3.95 8.05 -12.90
CA GLU A 149 4.75 6.92 -13.40
C GLU A 149 6.09 6.79 -12.65
N ARG A 150 6.76 7.92 -12.38
CA ARG A 150 8.02 7.95 -11.63
C ARG A 150 7.83 7.56 -10.17
N TRP A 151 6.87 8.19 -9.51
CA TRP A 151 6.67 8.01 -8.07
C TRP A 151 5.97 6.70 -7.71
N ALA A 152 5.14 6.17 -8.61
CA ALA A 152 4.56 4.84 -8.46
C ALA A 152 5.62 3.75 -8.31
N ARG A 153 6.77 3.88 -8.96
CA ARG A 153 7.87 2.92 -8.82
C ARG A 153 8.36 2.79 -7.39
N HIS A 154 8.45 3.91 -6.66
CA HIS A 154 8.86 3.88 -5.24
C HIS A 154 7.82 3.17 -4.39
N TRP A 155 6.52 3.42 -4.65
CA TRP A 155 5.44 2.74 -3.95
C TRP A 155 5.40 1.24 -4.27
N LEU A 156 5.49 0.88 -5.54
CA LEU A 156 5.47 -0.51 -6.01
C LEU A 156 6.67 -1.31 -5.48
N ASP A 157 7.83 -0.65 -5.30
CA ASP A 157 9.00 -1.24 -4.67
C ASP A 157 8.76 -1.52 -3.17
N VAL A 158 8.21 -0.56 -2.44
CA VAL A 158 7.87 -0.73 -1.01
C VAL A 158 6.90 -1.88 -0.78
N VAL A 159 5.90 -2.04 -1.65
CA VAL A 159 4.90 -3.12 -1.56
C VAL A 159 5.30 -4.40 -2.27
N HIS A 160 6.55 -4.51 -2.70
CA HIS A 160 7.14 -5.64 -3.43
C HIS A 160 6.27 -6.17 -4.59
N TYR A 161 5.68 -5.25 -5.35
CA TYR A 161 4.84 -5.59 -6.50
C TYR A 161 5.59 -6.35 -7.58
N GLY A 162 5.01 -7.46 -8.05
CA GLY A 162 5.51 -8.24 -9.17
C GLY A 162 4.41 -8.61 -10.16
N GLU A 163 4.76 -8.68 -11.45
CA GLU A 163 3.86 -9.15 -12.53
C GLU A 163 4.04 -10.65 -12.82
N THR A 164 4.77 -11.35 -11.95
CA THR A 164 4.91 -12.81 -11.93
C THR A 164 4.68 -13.34 -10.53
N HIS A 165 4.40 -14.64 -10.40
CA HIS A 165 4.10 -15.25 -9.10
C HIS A 165 5.31 -15.40 -8.20
N GLY A 166 6.51 -15.54 -8.76
CA GLY A 166 7.70 -16.00 -8.04
C GLY A 166 7.65 -17.51 -7.78
N TYR A 167 8.52 -18.00 -6.90
CA TYR A 167 8.66 -19.41 -6.56
C TYR A 167 9.11 -20.29 -7.76
N ASP A 168 9.00 -21.61 -7.61
CA ASP A 168 9.54 -22.60 -8.57
C ASP A 168 8.90 -22.51 -9.96
N LYS A 169 7.61 -22.16 -10.00
CA LYS A 169 6.87 -21.96 -11.26
C LYS A 169 6.46 -20.50 -11.37
N ASP A 170 7.41 -19.68 -11.74
CA ASP A 170 7.21 -18.26 -11.93
C ASP A 170 6.39 -17.97 -13.18
N GLN A 171 5.07 -18.00 -13.02
CA GLN A 171 4.11 -17.72 -14.09
C GLN A 171 3.76 -16.22 -14.12
N PRO A 172 3.53 -15.64 -15.31
CA PRO A 172 3.03 -14.26 -15.43
C PRO A 172 1.68 -14.08 -14.74
N ARG A 173 1.45 -12.88 -14.17
CA ARG A 173 0.18 -12.41 -13.62
C ARG A 173 -0.48 -11.42 -14.58
N PRO A 174 -1.27 -11.88 -15.54
CA PRO A 174 -1.82 -11.01 -16.59
C PRO A 174 -2.80 -9.95 -16.06
N ASN A 175 -3.30 -10.12 -14.83
CA ASN A 175 -4.29 -9.25 -14.19
C ASN A 175 -3.70 -8.42 -13.02
N ALA A 176 -2.37 -8.33 -12.89
CA ALA A 176 -1.73 -7.52 -11.83
C ALA A 176 -1.70 -6.02 -12.17
N TRP A 177 -1.59 -5.66 -13.44
CA TRP A 177 -1.42 -4.29 -13.92
C TRP A 177 -2.47 -3.26 -13.43
N PRO A 178 -3.75 -3.60 -13.14
CA PRO A 178 -4.72 -2.62 -12.68
C PRO A 178 -4.30 -1.94 -11.37
N TYR A 179 -3.65 -2.67 -10.46
CA TYR A 179 -3.12 -2.09 -9.24
C TYR A 179 -1.98 -1.09 -9.51
N ARG A 180 -1.05 -1.42 -10.39
CA ARG A 180 0.00 -0.48 -10.82
C ARG A 180 -0.62 0.82 -11.38
N ASP A 181 -1.60 0.70 -12.24
CA ASP A 181 -2.27 1.84 -12.86
C ASP A 181 -3.11 2.64 -11.85
N TYR A 182 -3.69 1.98 -10.84
CA TYR A 182 -4.33 2.63 -9.69
C TYR A 182 -3.33 3.50 -8.92
N VAL A 183 -2.14 2.98 -8.62
CA VAL A 183 -1.09 3.73 -7.90
C VAL A 183 -0.68 4.97 -8.71
N ILE A 184 -0.41 4.81 -10.01
CA ILE A 184 -0.05 5.92 -10.91
C ILE A 184 -1.16 7.00 -10.93
N ARG A 185 -2.42 6.60 -11.09
CA ARG A 185 -3.55 7.55 -11.08
C ARG A 185 -3.71 8.26 -9.75
N SER A 186 -3.54 7.53 -8.65
CA SER A 186 -3.66 8.09 -7.30
C SER A 186 -2.63 9.18 -7.04
N LEU A 187 -1.39 8.97 -7.46
CA LEU A 187 -0.30 9.94 -7.33
C LEU A 187 -0.50 11.15 -8.26
N ASN A 188 -0.90 10.93 -9.52
CA ASN A 188 -1.20 12.02 -10.45
C ASN A 188 -2.43 12.84 -10.03
N GLY A 189 -3.38 12.23 -9.33
CA GLY A 189 -4.57 12.89 -8.80
C GLY A 189 -4.39 13.49 -7.41
N ASP A 190 -3.18 13.48 -6.87
CA ASP A 190 -2.88 13.93 -5.50
C ASP A 190 -3.88 13.38 -4.48
N LYS A 191 -4.17 12.07 -4.59
CA LYS A 191 -5.14 11.39 -3.73
C LYS A 191 -4.75 11.55 -2.26
N PRO A 192 -5.67 11.97 -1.36
CA PRO A 192 -5.38 12.05 0.06
C PRO A 192 -4.84 10.72 0.61
N TYR A 193 -3.72 10.77 1.33
CA TYR A 193 -3.01 9.57 1.78
C TYR A 193 -3.87 8.63 2.63
N TRP A 194 -4.73 9.17 3.51
CA TRP A 194 -5.66 8.36 4.29
C TRP A 194 -6.64 7.56 3.41
N ARG A 195 -7.10 8.17 2.30
CA ARG A 195 -7.97 7.52 1.33
C ARG A 195 -7.22 6.42 0.57
N PHE A 196 -5.99 6.72 0.17
CA PHE A 196 -5.10 5.77 -0.49
C PHE A 196 -4.83 4.51 0.35
N ILE A 197 -4.64 4.68 1.69
CA ILE A 197 -4.51 3.56 2.63
C ILE A 197 -5.81 2.75 2.70
N GLN A 198 -6.94 3.41 2.93
CA GLN A 198 -8.24 2.75 3.09
C GLN A 198 -8.62 1.91 1.87
N GLU A 199 -8.39 2.42 0.68
CA GLU A 199 -8.67 1.71 -0.56
C GLU A 199 -7.80 0.45 -0.70
N GLN A 200 -6.55 0.49 -0.30
CA GLN A 200 -5.64 -0.64 -0.42
C GLN A 200 -5.88 -1.75 0.60
N VAL A 201 -6.38 -1.41 1.78
CA VAL A 201 -6.60 -2.39 2.86
C VAL A 201 -8.03 -2.96 2.85
N ALA A 202 -9.04 -2.15 2.49
CA ALA A 202 -10.44 -2.52 2.59
C ALA A 202 -11.30 -1.81 1.53
N GLY A 203 -10.79 -1.65 0.31
CA GLY A 203 -11.42 -0.85 -0.73
C GLY A 203 -12.78 -1.39 -1.18
N ASP A 204 -12.92 -2.69 -1.29
CA ASP A 204 -14.19 -3.35 -1.67
C ASP A 204 -15.29 -3.17 -0.63
N VAL A 205 -14.94 -3.04 0.65
CA VAL A 205 -15.88 -2.86 1.76
C VAL A 205 -16.22 -1.38 1.97
N LEU A 206 -15.20 -0.52 1.99
CA LEU A 206 -15.38 0.91 2.28
C LEU A 206 -15.88 1.70 1.08
N PHE A 207 -15.56 1.25 -0.14
CA PHE A 207 -15.90 1.94 -1.40
C PHE A 207 -16.48 0.96 -2.43
N PRO A 208 -17.55 0.25 -2.09
CA PRO A 208 -18.09 -0.81 -2.93
C PRO A 208 -18.52 -0.27 -4.29
N GLY A 209 -18.24 -1.05 -5.36
CA GLY A 209 -18.62 -0.72 -6.72
C GLY A 209 -17.79 0.39 -7.38
N THR A 210 -16.77 0.91 -6.72
CA THR A 210 -15.83 1.86 -7.31
C THR A 210 -14.63 1.16 -7.92
N ARG A 211 -14.13 1.68 -9.04
CA ARG A 211 -12.94 1.18 -9.69
C ARG A 211 -11.75 1.16 -8.74
N ASP A 212 -11.47 2.29 -8.09
CA ASP A 212 -10.32 2.47 -7.23
C ASP A 212 -10.41 1.60 -5.98
N GLY A 213 -11.61 1.48 -5.37
CA GLY A 213 -11.81 0.60 -4.22
C GLY A 213 -11.56 -0.88 -4.52
N PHE A 214 -11.71 -1.28 -5.78
CA PHE A 214 -11.42 -2.64 -6.20
C PHE A 214 -9.96 -2.83 -6.64
N GLU A 215 -9.44 -1.99 -7.53
CA GLU A 215 -8.09 -2.11 -8.07
C GLU A 215 -7.01 -1.94 -6.97
N ALA A 216 -7.30 -1.12 -5.95
CA ALA A 216 -6.42 -0.89 -4.81
C ALA A 216 -6.13 -2.15 -3.98
N LEU A 217 -7.05 -3.12 -3.95
CA LEU A 217 -6.84 -4.40 -3.25
C LEU A 217 -5.70 -5.24 -3.82
N GLY A 218 -5.21 -4.88 -5.01
CA GLY A 218 -3.97 -5.43 -5.54
C GLY A 218 -2.78 -5.27 -4.60
N PHE A 219 -2.83 -4.35 -3.62
CA PHE A 219 -1.90 -4.24 -2.52
C PHE A 219 -1.75 -5.56 -1.74
N LEU A 220 -2.86 -6.19 -1.35
CA LEU A 220 -2.86 -7.46 -0.62
C LEU A 220 -2.42 -8.65 -1.48
N ALA A 221 -2.43 -8.48 -2.80
CA ALA A 221 -2.02 -9.49 -3.76
C ALA A 221 -0.66 -9.18 -4.43
N ALA A 222 0.03 -8.10 -4.03
CA ALA A 222 1.23 -7.60 -4.71
C ALA A 222 2.43 -8.55 -4.60
N GLY A 223 2.63 -9.14 -3.43
CA GLY A 223 3.78 -9.97 -3.11
C GLY A 223 3.82 -11.33 -3.83
N PRO A 224 4.87 -12.11 -3.62
CA PRO A 224 5.03 -13.43 -4.22
C PRO A 224 3.89 -14.38 -3.79
N TRP A 225 3.59 -15.36 -4.62
CA TRP A 225 2.52 -16.33 -4.36
C TRP A 225 2.91 -17.72 -4.84
N ASP A 226 2.90 -18.68 -3.95
CA ASP A 226 3.15 -20.07 -4.30
C ASP A 226 1.94 -20.67 -5.07
N LEU A 227 1.97 -20.51 -6.39
CA LEU A 227 0.89 -21.00 -7.26
C LEU A 227 0.63 -22.50 -7.05
N ILE A 228 1.68 -23.30 -6.94
CA ILE A 228 1.55 -24.77 -6.80
C ILE A 228 0.99 -25.13 -5.42
N GLY A 229 1.52 -24.52 -4.38
CA GLY A 229 1.05 -24.72 -3.00
C GLY A 229 -0.42 -24.36 -2.81
N HIS A 230 -0.95 -23.42 -3.60
CA HIS A 230 -2.35 -23.00 -3.51
C HIS A 230 -3.30 -23.77 -4.44
N VAL A 231 -2.85 -24.12 -5.64
CA VAL A 231 -3.73 -24.73 -6.67
C VAL A 231 -3.68 -26.27 -6.64
N GLU A 232 -2.48 -26.83 -6.48
CA GLU A 232 -2.28 -28.29 -6.60
C GLU A 232 -2.23 -29.01 -5.24
N VAL A 233 -1.95 -28.28 -4.14
CA VAL A 233 -1.82 -28.88 -2.80
C VAL A 233 -3.01 -28.51 -1.91
N PRO A 234 -3.84 -29.50 -1.50
CA PRO A 234 -4.96 -29.26 -0.61
C PRO A 234 -4.50 -28.76 0.77
N GLU A 235 -5.28 -27.88 1.40
CA GLU A 235 -5.01 -27.40 2.78
C GLU A 235 -5.06 -28.50 3.85
N THR A 236 -5.57 -29.68 3.53
CA THR A 236 -5.50 -30.84 4.43
C THR A 236 -4.07 -31.37 4.59
N LYS A 237 -3.17 -31.05 3.64
CA LYS A 237 -1.75 -31.42 3.69
C LYS A 237 -0.92 -30.32 4.32
N THR A 238 0.22 -30.70 4.89
CA THR A 238 1.14 -29.77 5.55
C THR A 238 1.63 -28.66 4.62
N ASP A 239 2.04 -29.00 3.39
CA ASP A 239 2.56 -28.04 2.43
C ASP A 239 1.50 -27.00 2.00
N GLY A 240 0.22 -27.43 1.83
CA GLY A 240 -0.88 -26.51 1.55
C GLY A 240 -1.16 -25.55 2.72
N LYS A 241 -1.03 -26.03 3.97
CA LYS A 241 -1.11 -25.15 5.16
C LYS A 241 0.05 -24.16 5.24
N VAL A 242 1.25 -24.60 4.87
CA VAL A 242 2.43 -23.72 4.81
C VAL A 242 2.24 -22.63 3.76
N ALA A 243 1.78 -22.97 2.56
CA ALA A 243 1.51 -22.00 1.51
C ALA A 243 0.51 -20.92 1.97
N ARG A 244 -0.61 -21.35 2.60
CA ARG A 244 -1.61 -20.43 3.18
C ARG A 244 -1.07 -19.59 4.33
N HIS A 245 -0.19 -20.13 5.15
CA HIS A 245 0.46 -19.38 6.23
C HIS A 245 1.38 -18.30 5.66
N LEU A 246 2.20 -18.63 4.67
CA LEU A 246 3.11 -17.68 4.02
C LEU A 246 2.36 -16.53 3.33
N ASP A 247 1.23 -16.82 2.68
CA ASP A 247 0.41 -15.81 2.04
C ASP A 247 -0.18 -14.80 3.06
N ARG A 248 -0.69 -15.30 4.20
CA ARG A 248 -1.18 -14.45 5.29
C ARG A 248 -0.06 -13.70 6.02
N ASP A 249 1.10 -14.32 6.16
CA ASP A 249 2.30 -13.65 6.70
C ASP A 249 2.67 -12.45 5.82
N ASP A 250 2.73 -12.66 4.51
CA ASP A 250 3.02 -11.60 3.54
C ASP A 250 2.04 -10.42 3.65
N MET A 251 0.73 -10.70 3.66
CA MET A 251 -0.29 -9.65 3.80
C MET A 251 -0.14 -8.85 5.11
N ALA A 252 0.09 -9.52 6.23
CA ALA A 252 0.24 -8.90 7.54
C ALA A 252 1.53 -8.08 7.63
N VAL A 253 2.65 -8.66 7.23
CA VAL A 253 3.97 -8.02 7.26
C VAL A 253 4.01 -6.81 6.34
N ASN A 254 3.57 -6.98 5.07
CA ASN A 254 3.54 -5.90 4.10
C ASN A 254 2.67 -4.73 4.56
N THR A 255 1.50 -5.01 5.14
CA THR A 255 0.60 -3.96 5.66
C THR A 255 1.27 -3.13 6.76
N LEU A 256 1.88 -3.78 7.75
CA LEU A 256 2.51 -3.06 8.87
C LEU A 256 3.81 -2.37 8.47
N GLN A 257 4.61 -3.02 7.64
CA GLN A 257 5.85 -2.43 7.15
C GLN A 257 5.59 -1.20 6.28
N THR A 258 4.63 -1.29 5.37
CA THR A 258 4.31 -0.20 4.43
C THR A 258 3.66 0.99 5.13
N PHE A 259 2.65 0.77 5.97
CA PHE A 259 1.86 1.87 6.53
C PHE A 259 2.34 2.35 7.91
N ASN A 260 3.02 1.50 8.67
CA ASN A 260 3.48 1.82 10.03
C ASN A 260 4.99 1.87 10.16
N SER A 261 5.76 1.46 9.14
CA SER A 261 7.22 1.32 9.18
C SER A 261 7.70 0.40 10.32
N ILE A 262 6.89 -0.59 10.69
CA ILE A 262 7.18 -1.55 11.76
C ILE A 262 7.55 -2.88 11.12
N THR A 263 8.74 -3.40 11.44
CA THR A 263 9.18 -4.72 11.01
C THR A 263 8.65 -5.78 12.00
N VAL A 264 7.67 -6.58 11.59
CA VAL A 264 7.01 -7.54 12.49
C VAL A 264 7.39 -8.99 12.25
N GLN A 265 8.07 -9.30 11.15
CA GLN A 265 8.36 -10.66 10.73
C GLN A 265 9.16 -11.48 11.77
N CYS A 266 10.03 -10.83 12.54
CA CYS A 266 10.75 -11.49 13.64
C CYS A 266 9.80 -12.03 14.73
N ALA A 267 8.62 -11.38 14.89
CA ALA A 267 7.65 -11.78 15.89
C ALA A 267 6.90 -13.07 15.54
N GLN A 268 7.10 -13.62 14.37
CA GLN A 268 6.62 -14.96 14.00
C GLN A 268 7.15 -16.06 14.94
N CYS A 269 8.40 -15.96 15.36
CA CYS A 269 9.07 -16.98 16.15
C CYS A 269 9.25 -16.62 17.65
N HIS A 270 9.36 -15.31 17.98
CA HIS A 270 9.56 -14.81 19.33
C HIS A 270 9.14 -13.34 19.40
N ASP A 271 8.96 -12.80 20.60
CA ASP A 271 8.68 -11.36 20.77
C ASP A 271 9.75 -10.52 20.07
N HIS A 272 9.31 -9.45 19.37
CA HIS A 272 10.24 -8.61 18.62
C HIS A 272 11.27 -7.98 19.54
N LYS A 273 12.54 -7.94 19.10
CA LYS A 273 13.66 -7.51 19.96
C LYS A 273 13.62 -6.03 20.30
N PHE A 274 13.15 -5.19 19.40
CA PHE A 274 13.22 -3.73 19.49
C PHE A 274 11.85 -3.07 19.54
N ASP A 275 10.91 -3.54 18.71
CA ASP A 275 9.56 -3.00 18.61
C ASP A 275 8.64 -3.67 19.64
N PRO A 276 7.61 -2.97 20.15
CA PRO A 276 6.70 -3.50 21.15
C PRO A 276 5.67 -4.46 20.53
N VAL A 277 6.13 -5.46 19.79
CA VAL A 277 5.31 -6.45 19.11
C VAL A 277 5.63 -7.83 19.67
N SER A 278 4.66 -8.41 20.41
CA SER A 278 4.78 -9.78 20.89
C SER A 278 4.47 -10.79 19.79
N GLN A 279 4.91 -12.04 19.95
CA GLN A 279 4.54 -13.14 19.08
C GLN A 279 3.01 -13.30 19.00
N GLU A 280 2.30 -13.18 20.12
CA GLU A 280 0.84 -13.22 20.16
C GLU A 280 0.21 -12.10 19.33
N ALA A 281 0.73 -10.86 19.42
CA ALA A 281 0.25 -9.74 18.62
C ALA A 281 0.43 -9.98 17.12
N TYR A 282 1.55 -10.57 16.70
CA TYR A 282 1.79 -10.96 15.32
C TYR A 282 0.72 -11.93 14.81
N TYR A 283 0.43 -13.01 15.53
CA TYR A 283 -0.59 -13.98 15.10
C TYR A 283 -2.02 -13.41 15.16
N ARG A 284 -2.30 -12.47 16.05
CA ARG A 284 -3.58 -11.72 16.06
C ARG A 284 -3.75 -10.88 14.79
N ILE A 285 -2.69 -10.22 14.33
CA ILE A 285 -2.71 -9.44 13.09
C ILE A 285 -2.85 -10.38 11.88
N GLN A 286 -2.11 -11.48 11.84
CA GLN A 286 -2.23 -12.46 10.78
C GLN A 286 -3.65 -13.05 10.70
N ALA A 287 -4.34 -13.23 11.82
CA ALA A 287 -5.72 -13.72 11.88
C ALA A 287 -6.73 -12.76 11.21
N VAL A 288 -6.43 -11.47 11.08
CA VAL A 288 -7.27 -10.52 10.33
C VAL A 288 -7.39 -10.91 8.87
N PHE A 289 -6.32 -11.47 8.30
CA PHE A 289 -6.25 -11.92 6.91
C PHE A 289 -6.66 -13.39 6.71
N ALA A 290 -7.15 -14.06 7.76
CA ALA A 290 -7.46 -15.50 7.70
C ALA A 290 -8.54 -15.87 6.68
N ALA A 291 -9.43 -14.94 6.35
CA ALA A 291 -10.50 -15.12 5.37
C ALA A 291 -10.23 -14.41 4.03
N VAL A 292 -9.00 -13.90 3.83
CA VAL A 292 -8.62 -13.21 2.59
C VAL A 292 -7.86 -14.19 1.70
N ASP A 293 -8.36 -14.37 0.49
CA ASP A 293 -7.73 -15.18 -0.55
C ASP A 293 -7.50 -14.33 -1.80
N ARG A 294 -6.39 -14.59 -2.50
CA ARG A 294 -6.11 -13.96 -3.80
C ARG A 294 -6.97 -14.61 -4.88
N ALA A 295 -7.59 -13.81 -5.72
CA ALA A 295 -8.41 -14.29 -6.83
C ALA A 295 -8.48 -13.24 -7.94
N ASP A 296 -8.60 -13.72 -9.18
CA ASP A 296 -9.00 -12.89 -10.30
C ASP A 296 -10.51 -12.61 -10.22
N LYS A 297 -10.88 -11.34 -10.19
CA LYS A 297 -12.27 -10.93 -10.18
C LYS A 297 -12.58 -10.07 -11.39
N GLN A 298 -13.76 -10.27 -11.97
CA GLN A 298 -14.29 -9.39 -13.00
C GLN A 298 -15.01 -8.22 -12.34
N ILE A 299 -14.69 -7.01 -12.78
CA ILE A 299 -15.40 -5.79 -12.40
C ILE A 299 -15.97 -5.11 -13.62
N ASP A 300 -17.25 -4.78 -13.57
CA ASP A 300 -17.92 -3.96 -14.58
C ASP A 300 -17.95 -2.52 -14.08
N LEU A 301 -17.20 -1.66 -14.74
CA LEU A 301 -17.10 -0.23 -14.38
C LEU A 301 -18.35 0.55 -14.82
N ASP A 302 -19.05 0.04 -15.83
CA ASP A 302 -20.33 0.59 -16.30
C ASP A 302 -21.47 0.00 -15.45
N PRO A 303 -22.25 0.82 -14.72
CA PRO A 303 -23.37 0.35 -13.90
C PRO A 303 -24.44 -0.40 -14.68
N GLU A 304 -24.67 -0.05 -15.95
CA GLU A 304 -25.66 -0.72 -16.81
C GLU A 304 -25.15 -2.11 -17.20
N VAL A 305 -23.87 -2.24 -17.55
CA VAL A 305 -23.23 -3.52 -17.84
C VAL A 305 -23.23 -4.40 -16.60
N ALA A 306 -22.89 -3.83 -15.44
CA ALA A 306 -22.92 -4.54 -14.16
C ALA A 306 -24.33 -5.04 -13.80
N ALA A 307 -25.35 -4.23 -14.00
CA ALA A 307 -26.74 -4.60 -13.77
C ALA A 307 -27.20 -5.72 -14.72
N ARG A 308 -26.88 -5.58 -16.02
CA ARG A 308 -27.21 -6.59 -17.03
C ARG A 308 -26.52 -7.93 -16.78
N ARG A 309 -25.25 -7.90 -16.34
CA ARG A 309 -24.52 -9.13 -15.99
C ARG A 309 -25.15 -9.85 -14.79
N ARG A 310 -25.56 -9.08 -13.75
CA ARG A 310 -26.26 -9.64 -12.59
C ARG A 310 -27.60 -10.28 -12.98
N ASP A 311 -28.39 -9.61 -13.84
CA ASP A 311 -29.66 -10.13 -14.33
C ASP A 311 -29.47 -11.42 -15.13
N LEU A 312 -28.49 -11.46 -16.02
CA LEU A 312 -28.15 -12.67 -16.79
C LEU A 312 -27.65 -13.81 -15.89
N GLY A 313 -26.86 -13.50 -14.86
CA GLY A 313 -26.40 -14.46 -13.88
C GLY A 313 -27.54 -15.07 -13.07
N SER A 314 -28.46 -14.26 -12.59
CA SER A 314 -29.65 -14.71 -11.86
C SER A 314 -30.60 -15.56 -12.72
N ARG A 315 -30.80 -15.22 -14.00
CA ARG A 315 -31.58 -16.03 -14.94
C ARG A 315 -30.92 -17.37 -15.21
N GLY A 316 -29.59 -17.38 -15.44
CA GLY A 316 -28.86 -18.65 -15.64
C GLY A 316 -28.86 -19.58 -14.42
N GLU A 317 -28.94 -19.04 -13.21
CA GLU A 317 -29.13 -19.83 -11.99
C GLU A 317 -30.57 -20.36 -11.88
N GLN A 318 -31.58 -19.54 -12.24
CA GLN A 318 -32.97 -19.96 -12.28
C GLN A 318 -33.22 -21.07 -13.32
N ASP A 319 -32.62 -20.92 -14.51
CA ASP A 319 -32.73 -21.94 -15.57
C ASP A 319 -32.11 -23.29 -15.12
N LYS A 320 -30.96 -23.26 -14.45
CA LYS A 320 -30.33 -24.46 -13.88
C LYS A 320 -31.16 -25.10 -12.78
N GLU A 321 -31.82 -24.31 -11.92
CA GLU A 321 -32.69 -24.84 -10.87
C GLU A 321 -33.97 -25.42 -11.46
N ILE A 322 -34.55 -24.79 -12.48
CA ILE A 322 -35.71 -25.35 -13.24
C ILE A 322 -35.32 -26.70 -13.87
N ASP A 323 -34.19 -26.80 -14.53
CA ASP A 323 -33.67 -28.03 -15.12
C ASP A 323 -33.43 -29.12 -14.07
N ARG A 324 -33.02 -28.75 -12.85
CA ARG A 324 -32.82 -29.71 -11.76
C ARG A 324 -34.13 -30.23 -11.18
N LEU A 325 -35.15 -29.38 -11.10
CA LEU A 325 -36.48 -29.73 -10.58
C LEU A 325 -37.35 -30.48 -11.60
N SER A 326 -37.01 -30.40 -12.88
CA SER A 326 -37.72 -31.10 -13.97
C SER A 326 -37.22 -32.51 -14.24
N LYS A 327 -36.15 -32.94 -13.57
CA LYS A 327 -35.59 -34.32 -13.58
C LYS A 327 -36.00 -35.08 -12.36
#